data_34e041b715e6ef7d76b410b2efb8e13f
#
_entry.id   34e041b715e6ef7d76b410b2efb8e13f
#
_cell.length_a   1.000
_cell.length_b   1.000
_cell.length_c   1.000
_cell.angle_alpha   90.00
_cell.angle_beta   90.00
_cell.angle_gamma   90.00
#
_symmetry.space_group_name_H-M   'P 1'
#
loop_
_entity.id
_entity.type
_entity.pdbx_description
1 polymer ?
#
loop_
_entity_poly.entity_id
_entity_poly.type
_entity_poly.pdbx_seq_one_letter_code
_entity_poly.pdbx_strand_id
1 'polypeptide(L)'
;MKIGNYEIYSIKSGMFRLDGGAMFGIVPKVLWNKLNPSDELNRINLSTRSLLLISDKRKILVDTGLGNKFDEKFKSIYAVENISIEDALKQKGFVSDEITDVLITHLHFDHTGGSTKFENGQIVPTFRNAKYYIQKSHFDWALNPSDKDKASFIKDDFLPIKEFNQIEFTDGNFKLDNEIEIILSSGHTPSQQHLKITDGKNTIFYCGDLIPTSAHIPYPYVMSYDLYPLITIEEKKKILPQAFEENWILFFEHDPFTSSVTIAEGKKGFEIKEKDIIPD
;
A
#
# COMPACT_ATOMS: atom_id res chain seq x y z
N MET A 1 -6.28 -15.71 -7.38
CA MET A 1 -7.75 -15.81 -7.53
C MET A 1 -8.21 -15.01 -8.75
N LYS A 2 -9.49 -15.08 -9.14
CA LYS A 2 -10.01 -14.30 -10.27
C LYS A 2 -11.21 -13.47 -9.84
N ILE A 3 -11.25 -12.19 -10.29
CA ILE A 3 -12.40 -11.28 -10.15
C ILE A 3 -12.67 -10.69 -11.53
N GLY A 4 -13.86 -10.94 -12.06
CA GLY A 4 -14.21 -10.50 -13.41
C GLY A 4 -13.20 -10.96 -14.46
N ASN A 5 -12.62 -10.00 -15.16
CA ASN A 5 -11.59 -10.25 -16.19
C ASN A 5 -10.17 -10.34 -15.62
N TYR A 6 -9.95 -10.09 -14.32
CA TYR A 6 -8.62 -10.00 -13.73
C TYR A 6 -8.24 -11.24 -12.91
N GLU A 7 -7.08 -11.78 -13.18
CA GLU A 7 -6.37 -12.68 -12.27
C GLU A 7 -5.59 -11.86 -11.24
N ILE A 8 -5.67 -12.24 -9.97
CA ILE A 8 -5.16 -11.47 -8.83
C ILE A 8 -4.02 -12.22 -8.16
N TYR A 9 -2.90 -11.54 -7.94
CA TYR A 9 -1.70 -12.08 -7.30
C TYR A 9 -1.19 -11.13 -6.20
N SER A 10 -0.73 -11.72 -5.10
CA SER A 10 0.07 -11.04 -4.09
C SER A 10 1.54 -11.07 -4.50
N ILE A 11 2.20 -9.92 -4.47
CA ILE A 11 3.63 -9.77 -4.80
C ILE A 11 4.34 -9.20 -3.57
N LYS A 12 4.94 -10.06 -2.77
CA LYS A 12 5.68 -9.65 -1.58
C LYS A 12 7.14 -9.46 -1.92
N SER A 13 7.63 -8.23 -1.79
CA SER A 13 9.02 -7.87 -2.10
C SER A 13 9.93 -7.84 -0.87
N GLY A 14 9.38 -7.90 0.35
CA GLY A 14 10.21 -7.98 1.54
C GLY A 14 9.52 -7.62 2.83
N MET A 15 10.37 -7.29 3.80
CA MET A 15 10.02 -6.91 5.16
C MET A 15 10.86 -5.70 5.58
N PHE A 16 10.30 -4.86 6.44
CA PHE A 16 11.00 -3.79 7.13
C PHE A 16 10.39 -3.57 8.51
N ARG A 17 10.91 -2.63 9.28
CA ARG A 17 10.43 -2.36 10.63
C ARG A 17 10.22 -0.88 10.88
N LEU A 18 9.11 -0.55 11.54
CA LEU A 18 8.85 0.77 12.09
C LEU A 18 8.60 0.68 13.60
N ASP A 19 8.72 1.82 14.29
CA ASP A 19 8.39 1.91 15.71
C ASP A 19 6.93 1.53 15.96
N GLY A 20 6.69 0.56 16.82
CA GLY A 20 5.36 0.05 17.11
C GLY A 20 4.46 1.08 17.81
N GLY A 21 5.03 1.99 18.60
CA GLY A 21 4.27 3.09 19.19
C GLY A 21 3.80 4.08 18.13
N ALA A 22 4.63 4.37 17.14
CA ALA A 22 4.25 5.21 16.01
C ALA A 22 3.20 4.55 15.12
N MET A 23 3.30 3.24 14.90
CA MET A 23 2.31 2.47 14.12
C MET A 23 0.95 2.37 14.82
N PHE A 24 0.90 2.31 16.14
CA PHE A 24 -0.35 2.13 16.89
C PHE A 24 -0.86 3.39 17.61
N GLY A 25 -0.17 4.52 17.47
CA GLY A 25 -0.60 5.82 17.98
C GLY A 25 -0.87 5.80 19.50
N ILE A 26 -2.10 6.11 19.89
CA ILE A 26 -2.50 6.17 21.30
C ILE A 26 -2.80 4.81 21.93
N VAL A 27 -2.78 3.72 21.16
CA VAL A 27 -3.07 2.38 21.68
C VAL A 27 -1.94 1.92 22.60
N PRO A 28 -2.20 1.52 23.85
CA PRO A 28 -1.14 1.08 24.77
C PRO A 28 -0.36 -0.16 24.25
N LYS A 29 0.97 -0.18 24.43
CA LYS A 29 1.84 -1.28 24.02
C LYS A 29 1.36 -2.64 24.50
N VAL A 30 0.85 -2.76 25.71
CA VAL A 30 0.34 -4.01 26.29
C VAL A 30 -0.83 -4.61 25.50
N LEU A 31 -1.49 -3.83 24.63
CA LEU A 31 -2.56 -4.28 23.76
C LEU A 31 -2.00 -4.63 22.38
N TRP A 32 -1.33 -3.68 21.69
CA TRP A 32 -0.90 -3.89 20.32
C TRP A 32 0.26 -4.89 20.19
N ASN A 33 1.13 -5.00 21.18
CA ASN A 33 2.27 -5.94 21.14
C ASN A 33 1.83 -7.42 21.13
N LYS A 34 0.58 -7.71 21.47
CA LYS A 34 -0.01 -9.05 21.32
C LYS A 34 -0.39 -9.37 19.88
N LEU A 35 -0.63 -8.34 19.08
CA LEU A 35 -1.02 -8.44 17.68
C LEU A 35 0.21 -8.37 16.77
N ASN A 36 1.11 -7.44 17.05
CA ASN A 36 2.37 -7.22 16.33
C ASN A 36 3.51 -7.12 17.35
N PRO A 37 4.19 -8.23 17.70
CA PRO A 37 5.29 -8.22 18.65
C PRO A 37 6.44 -7.33 18.19
N SER A 38 6.95 -6.47 19.11
CA SER A 38 8.10 -5.60 18.84
C SER A 38 9.42 -6.22 19.20
N ASP A 39 10.48 -5.80 18.53
CA ASP A 39 11.87 -6.07 18.92
C ASP A 39 12.32 -5.21 20.11
N GLU A 40 13.60 -5.33 20.50
CA GLU A 40 14.21 -4.59 21.62
C GLU A 40 14.24 -3.09 21.39
N LEU A 41 14.21 -2.63 20.14
CA LEU A 41 14.15 -1.23 19.74
C LEU A 41 12.71 -0.72 19.57
N ASN A 42 11.71 -1.48 20.05
CA ASN A 42 10.29 -1.17 19.91
C ASN A 42 9.76 -1.20 18.47
N ARG A 43 10.49 -1.80 17.51
CA ARG A 43 10.09 -1.88 16.11
C ARG A 43 9.25 -3.14 15.87
N ILE A 44 8.18 -3.02 15.09
CA ILE A 44 7.37 -4.14 14.63
C ILE A 44 7.71 -4.49 13.18
N ASN A 45 7.51 -5.74 12.79
CA ASN A 45 7.66 -6.18 11.42
C ASN A 45 6.50 -5.66 10.55
N LEU A 46 6.83 -5.21 9.36
CA LEU A 46 5.90 -4.83 8.30
C LEU A 46 6.33 -5.50 7.01
N SER A 47 5.38 -5.94 6.20
CA SER A 47 5.65 -6.42 4.84
C SER A 47 5.61 -5.25 3.84
N THR A 48 6.23 -5.46 2.68
CA THR A 48 5.96 -4.70 1.46
C THR A 48 5.28 -5.65 0.48
N ARG A 49 3.99 -5.48 0.32
CA ARG A 49 3.13 -6.37 -0.48
C ARG A 49 2.32 -5.58 -1.48
N SER A 50 2.65 -5.71 -2.74
CA SER A 50 1.92 -5.14 -3.86
C SER A 50 0.81 -6.09 -4.32
N LEU A 51 -0.24 -5.54 -4.94
CA LEU A 51 -1.28 -6.32 -5.59
C LEU A 51 -1.10 -6.25 -7.11
N LEU A 52 -1.03 -7.41 -7.77
CA LEU A 52 -0.93 -7.48 -9.23
C LEU A 52 -2.24 -8.01 -9.81
N LEU A 53 -2.80 -7.27 -10.76
CA LEU A 53 -4.02 -7.60 -11.48
C LEU A 53 -3.69 -7.83 -12.95
N ILE A 54 -4.06 -8.99 -13.50
CA ILE A 54 -3.73 -9.39 -14.87
C ILE A 54 -5.00 -9.68 -15.65
N SER A 55 -5.18 -8.96 -16.74
CA SER A 55 -6.18 -9.23 -17.78
C SER A 55 -5.54 -9.34 -19.15
N ASP A 56 -6.30 -9.69 -20.17
CA ASP A 56 -5.81 -9.74 -21.57
C ASP A 56 -5.28 -8.39 -22.08
N LYS A 57 -5.74 -7.29 -21.47
CA LYS A 57 -5.43 -5.92 -21.91
C LYS A 57 -4.46 -5.18 -21.01
N ARG A 58 -4.42 -5.50 -19.71
CA ARG A 58 -3.71 -4.75 -18.70
C ARG A 58 -3.02 -5.66 -17.70
N LYS A 59 -1.85 -5.24 -17.26
CA LYS A 59 -1.14 -5.76 -16.08
C LYS A 59 -0.92 -4.58 -15.14
N ILE A 60 -1.74 -4.51 -14.09
CA ILE A 60 -1.79 -3.39 -13.16
C ILE A 60 -1.10 -3.79 -11.87
N LEU A 61 -0.07 -3.05 -11.46
CA LEU A 61 0.60 -3.21 -10.17
C LEU A 61 0.17 -2.09 -9.24
N VAL A 62 -0.28 -2.43 -8.04
CA VAL A 62 -0.61 -1.46 -6.98
C VAL A 62 0.53 -1.39 -6.01
N ASP A 63 1.15 -0.23 -5.89
CA ASP A 63 2.37 0.07 -5.16
C ASP A 63 3.60 -0.78 -5.56
N THR A 64 4.78 -0.38 -5.14
CA THR A 64 6.04 -0.95 -5.61
C THR A 64 7.02 -1.28 -4.48
N GLY A 65 6.60 -1.09 -3.22
CA GLY A 65 7.40 -1.35 -2.04
C GLY A 65 8.60 -0.40 -1.89
N LEU A 66 9.55 -0.81 -1.06
CA LEU A 66 10.72 -0.01 -0.66
C LEU A 66 11.74 0.26 -1.77
N GLY A 67 11.84 -0.64 -2.78
CA GLY A 67 12.95 -0.59 -3.72
C GLY A 67 14.31 -0.94 -3.08
N ASN A 68 15.40 -0.44 -3.65
CA ASN A 68 16.77 -0.80 -3.22
C ASN A 68 17.77 0.38 -3.26
N LYS A 69 17.29 1.64 -3.27
CA LYS A 69 18.12 2.85 -3.43
C LYS A 69 18.62 3.45 -2.11
N PHE A 70 18.43 2.79 -0.98
CA PHE A 70 18.80 3.31 0.33
C PHE A 70 20.22 2.93 0.75
N ASP A 71 20.80 3.78 1.62
CA ASP A 71 22.10 3.57 2.23
C ASP A 71 22.04 2.58 3.42
N GLU A 72 23.20 2.21 3.96
CA GLU A 72 23.32 1.30 5.10
C GLU A 72 22.71 1.88 6.39
N LYS A 73 22.69 3.20 6.54
CA LYS A 73 22.05 3.86 7.69
C LYS A 73 20.55 3.65 7.66
N PHE A 74 19.92 3.86 6.50
CA PHE A 74 18.49 3.62 6.27
C PHE A 74 18.15 2.14 6.55
N LYS A 75 18.92 1.21 5.97
CA LYS A 75 18.74 -0.24 6.21
C LYS A 75 18.82 -0.59 7.70
N SER A 76 19.74 0.00 8.44
CA SER A 76 19.90 -0.24 9.88
C SER A 76 18.71 0.31 10.69
N ILE A 77 18.23 1.51 10.37
CA ILE A 77 17.10 2.14 11.07
C ILE A 77 15.83 1.29 10.89
N TYR A 78 15.55 0.93 9.64
CA TYR A 78 14.31 0.25 9.27
C TYR A 78 14.46 -1.28 9.19
N ALA A 79 15.63 -1.85 9.52
CA ALA A 79 15.90 -3.29 9.46
C ALA A 79 15.40 -3.92 8.16
N VAL A 80 15.75 -3.31 7.02
CA VAL A 80 15.23 -3.68 5.70
C VAL A 80 15.74 -5.04 5.27
N GLU A 81 14.83 -5.94 4.94
CA GLU A 81 15.05 -7.28 4.39
C GLU A 81 14.16 -7.45 3.15
N ASN A 82 14.66 -7.02 1.99
CA ASN A 82 13.86 -7.04 0.76
C ASN A 82 14.67 -7.48 -0.47
N ILE A 83 13.93 -7.90 -1.49
CA ILE A 83 14.38 -8.05 -2.87
C ILE A 83 13.78 -6.91 -3.72
N SER A 84 14.28 -6.71 -4.92
CA SER A 84 13.66 -5.77 -5.84
C SER A 84 12.24 -6.22 -6.20
N ILE A 85 11.36 -5.26 -6.50
CA ILE A 85 10.01 -5.57 -7.00
C ILE A 85 10.07 -6.38 -8.31
N GLU A 86 11.11 -6.18 -9.13
CA GLU A 86 11.34 -6.94 -10.36
C GLU A 86 11.63 -8.42 -10.05
N ASP A 87 12.47 -8.69 -9.03
CA ASP A 87 12.75 -10.06 -8.60
C ASP A 87 11.53 -10.73 -7.97
N ALA A 88 10.73 -9.98 -7.21
CA ALA A 88 9.48 -10.48 -6.65
C ALA A 88 8.47 -10.85 -7.73
N LEU A 89 8.32 -10.02 -8.76
CA LEU A 89 7.49 -10.32 -9.95
C LEU A 89 8.01 -11.56 -10.67
N LYS A 90 9.33 -11.66 -10.86
CA LYS A 90 9.96 -12.81 -11.54
C LYS A 90 9.75 -14.13 -10.81
N GLN A 91 9.72 -14.13 -9.47
CA GLN A 91 9.40 -15.32 -8.68
C GLN A 91 7.97 -15.83 -8.94
N LYS A 92 7.06 -14.94 -9.36
CA LYS A 92 5.68 -15.28 -9.76
C LYS A 92 5.53 -15.52 -11.28
N GLY A 93 6.62 -15.46 -12.04
CA GLY A 93 6.63 -15.69 -13.49
C GLY A 93 6.31 -14.46 -14.33
N PHE A 94 6.38 -13.25 -13.76
CA PHE A 94 6.14 -11.98 -14.45
C PHE A 94 7.43 -11.19 -14.62
N VAL A 95 7.48 -10.34 -15.64
CA VAL A 95 8.60 -9.41 -15.86
C VAL A 95 8.12 -7.96 -15.84
N SER A 96 8.99 -7.06 -15.38
CA SER A 96 8.65 -5.64 -15.19
C SER A 96 8.21 -4.95 -16.49
N ASP A 97 8.78 -5.33 -17.63
CA ASP A 97 8.44 -4.75 -18.94
C ASP A 97 7.02 -5.09 -19.43
N GLU A 98 6.37 -6.08 -18.83
CA GLU A 98 4.98 -6.44 -19.15
C GLU A 98 3.96 -5.63 -18.35
N ILE A 99 4.38 -4.93 -17.29
CA ILE A 99 3.48 -4.08 -16.50
C ILE A 99 3.08 -2.89 -17.36
N THR A 100 1.78 -2.73 -17.53
CA THR A 100 1.19 -1.65 -18.35
C THR A 100 0.78 -0.44 -17.54
N ASP A 101 0.45 -0.67 -16.27
CA ASP A 101 -0.08 0.34 -15.37
C ASP A 101 0.48 0.13 -13.96
N VAL A 102 0.89 1.21 -13.31
CA VAL A 102 1.25 1.22 -11.89
C VAL A 102 0.33 2.22 -11.18
N LEU A 103 -0.44 1.75 -10.22
CA LEU A 103 -1.24 2.59 -9.36
C LEU A 103 -0.48 2.84 -8.06
N ILE A 104 -0.04 4.05 -7.81
CA ILE A 104 0.62 4.42 -6.56
C ILE A 104 -0.43 4.96 -5.61
N THR A 105 -0.59 4.30 -4.45
CA THR A 105 -1.55 4.76 -3.44
C THR A 105 -1.18 6.12 -2.90
N HIS A 106 0.09 6.29 -2.54
CA HIS A 106 0.69 7.56 -2.14
C HIS A 106 2.23 7.47 -2.24
N LEU A 107 2.91 8.62 -2.16
CA LEU A 107 4.32 8.73 -2.51
C LEU A 107 5.28 8.58 -1.31
N HIS A 108 4.89 7.90 -0.23
CA HIS A 108 5.83 7.51 0.82
C HIS A 108 6.81 6.44 0.30
N PHE A 109 8.00 6.40 0.87
CA PHE A 109 9.14 5.61 0.37
C PHE A 109 8.87 4.09 0.35
N ASP A 110 8.03 3.60 1.23
CA ASP A 110 7.68 2.18 1.36
C ASP A 110 6.59 1.70 0.39
N HIS A 111 5.93 2.65 -0.31
CA HIS A 111 4.96 2.39 -1.37
C HIS A 111 5.52 2.64 -2.77
N THR A 112 6.39 3.66 -2.90
CA THR A 112 6.86 4.09 -4.22
C THR A 112 8.35 3.86 -4.45
N GLY A 113 9.11 3.40 -3.46
CA GLY A 113 10.57 3.21 -3.57
C GLY A 113 11.03 2.31 -4.71
N GLY A 114 10.25 1.27 -5.03
CA GLY A 114 10.52 0.39 -6.17
C GLY A 114 10.06 0.93 -7.52
N SER A 115 9.41 2.10 -7.58
CA SER A 115 8.99 2.71 -8.85
C SER A 115 10.16 3.15 -9.71
N THR A 116 11.32 3.35 -9.10
CA THR A 116 12.56 3.74 -9.79
C THR A 116 13.74 2.88 -9.32
N LYS A 117 14.77 2.77 -10.14
CA LYS A 117 15.98 2.00 -9.89
C LYS A 117 17.23 2.69 -10.42
N PHE A 118 18.40 2.29 -9.90
CA PHE A 118 19.67 2.65 -10.52
C PHE A 118 19.93 1.80 -11.77
N GLU A 119 20.26 2.48 -12.86
CA GLU A 119 20.71 1.86 -14.10
C GLU A 119 21.77 2.74 -14.76
N ASN A 120 22.96 2.18 -15.03
CA ASN A 120 24.08 2.88 -15.66
C ASN A 120 24.44 4.22 -14.97
N GLY A 121 24.30 4.28 -13.64
CA GLY A 121 24.61 5.47 -12.83
C GLY A 121 23.52 6.55 -12.83
N GLN A 122 22.36 6.25 -13.39
CA GLN A 122 21.19 7.15 -13.38
C GLN A 122 20.00 6.47 -12.67
N ILE A 123 19.09 7.30 -12.16
CA ILE A 123 17.83 6.80 -11.62
C ILE A 123 16.79 6.86 -12.73
N VAL A 124 16.20 5.71 -13.04
CA VAL A 124 15.23 5.55 -14.12
C VAL A 124 13.98 4.84 -13.62
N PRO A 125 12.82 4.98 -14.27
CA PRO A 125 11.64 4.20 -13.95
C PRO A 125 11.87 2.69 -14.08
N THR A 126 11.40 1.94 -13.09
CA THR A 126 11.49 0.46 -13.09
C THR A 126 10.59 -0.16 -14.15
N PHE A 127 9.38 0.38 -14.30
CA PHE A 127 8.36 -0.14 -15.23
C PHE A 127 8.30 0.76 -16.47
N ARG A 128 9.18 0.50 -17.44
CA ARG A 128 9.43 1.39 -18.59
C ARG A 128 8.23 1.57 -19.51
N ASN A 129 7.36 0.57 -19.58
CA ASN A 129 6.20 0.55 -20.46
C ASN A 129 4.91 0.97 -19.74
N ALA A 130 4.97 1.20 -18.42
CA ALA A 130 3.81 1.50 -17.62
C ALA A 130 3.47 2.99 -17.59
N LYS A 131 2.17 3.26 -17.43
CA LYS A 131 1.66 4.55 -16.94
C LYS A 131 1.53 4.48 -15.43
N TYR A 132 1.99 5.52 -14.74
CA TYR A 132 1.87 5.65 -13.29
C TYR A 132 0.72 6.59 -12.94
N TYR A 133 -0.33 6.04 -12.31
CA TYR A 133 -1.51 6.80 -11.88
C TYR A 133 -1.26 7.39 -10.50
N ILE A 134 -1.23 8.71 -10.42
CA ILE A 134 -0.93 9.46 -9.19
C ILE A 134 -1.92 10.61 -9.10
N GLN A 135 -2.52 10.83 -7.92
CA GLN A 135 -3.36 12.00 -7.67
C GLN A 135 -2.53 13.28 -7.79
N LYS A 136 -3.01 14.23 -8.60
CA LYS A 136 -2.29 15.50 -8.82
C LYS A 136 -2.06 16.27 -7.52
N SER A 137 -3.09 16.35 -6.68
CA SER A 137 -3.03 17.00 -5.37
C SER A 137 -2.03 16.33 -4.43
N HIS A 138 -1.93 14.98 -4.46
CA HIS A 138 -0.95 14.25 -3.67
C HIS A 138 0.48 14.50 -4.17
N PHE A 139 0.69 14.49 -5.49
CA PHE A 139 1.99 14.82 -6.07
C PHE A 139 2.46 16.23 -5.69
N ASP A 140 1.55 17.22 -5.73
CA ASP A 140 1.87 18.60 -5.31
C ASP A 140 2.20 18.67 -3.81
N TRP A 141 1.52 17.89 -2.97
CA TRP A 141 1.86 17.74 -1.56
C TRP A 141 3.26 17.14 -1.38
N ALA A 142 3.59 16.04 -2.06
CA ALA A 142 4.89 15.37 -1.98
C ALA A 142 6.07 16.25 -2.40
N LEU A 143 5.84 17.26 -3.25
CA LEU A 143 6.85 18.25 -3.62
C LEU A 143 7.15 19.25 -2.49
N ASN A 144 6.13 19.57 -1.67
CA ASN A 144 6.19 20.54 -0.57
C ASN A 144 5.50 20.01 0.69
N PRO A 145 5.99 18.90 1.26
CA PRO A 145 5.35 18.25 2.41
C PRO A 145 5.51 19.07 3.69
N SER A 146 4.75 18.70 4.72
CA SER A 146 4.87 19.31 6.03
C SER A 146 6.14 18.85 6.77
N ASP A 147 6.53 19.56 7.82
CA ASP A 147 7.65 19.17 8.68
C ASP A 147 7.43 17.79 9.34
N LYS A 148 6.17 17.34 9.47
CA LYS A 148 5.83 16.06 10.07
C LYS A 148 6.13 14.89 9.14
N ASP A 149 5.85 14.99 7.85
CA ASP A 149 5.90 13.88 6.89
C ASP A 149 6.97 14.01 5.79
N LYS A 150 7.73 15.12 5.77
CA LYS A 150 8.76 15.35 4.75
C LYS A 150 9.81 14.22 4.64
N ALA A 151 10.10 13.52 5.73
CA ALA A 151 11.05 12.42 5.73
C ALA A 151 10.51 11.15 5.02
N SER A 152 9.20 11.06 4.80
CA SER A 152 8.57 9.95 4.10
C SER A 152 8.64 10.08 2.58
N PHE A 153 8.93 11.29 2.06
CA PHE A 153 8.97 11.54 0.61
C PHE A 153 10.41 11.60 0.10
N ILE A 154 10.83 10.56 -0.60
CA ILE A 154 12.14 10.50 -1.27
C ILE A 154 11.95 10.89 -2.74
N LYS A 155 12.47 12.05 -3.14
CA LYS A 155 12.24 12.61 -4.49
C LYS A 155 12.72 11.70 -5.61
N ASP A 156 13.79 10.96 -5.37
CA ASP A 156 14.35 9.99 -6.32
C ASP A 156 13.40 8.82 -6.62
N ASP A 157 12.39 8.59 -5.78
CA ASP A 157 11.42 7.52 -5.96
C ASP A 157 10.29 7.88 -6.94
N PHE A 158 10.04 9.20 -7.18
CA PHE A 158 8.90 9.62 -8.01
C PHE A 158 9.22 10.72 -9.04
N LEU A 159 10.22 11.56 -8.84
CA LEU A 159 10.56 12.61 -9.84
C LEU A 159 11.01 12.03 -11.19
N PRO A 160 11.84 10.98 -11.24
CA PRO A 160 12.24 10.40 -12.53
C PRO A 160 11.03 9.90 -13.34
N ILE A 161 9.98 9.40 -12.71
CA ILE A 161 8.75 8.97 -13.42
C ILE A 161 8.13 10.14 -14.18
N LYS A 162 8.13 11.34 -13.57
CA LYS A 162 7.65 12.57 -14.24
C LYS A 162 8.58 12.99 -15.36
N GLU A 163 9.90 12.95 -15.16
CA GLU A 163 10.91 13.33 -16.15
C GLU A 163 10.85 12.46 -17.39
N PHE A 164 10.51 11.16 -17.22
CA PHE A 164 10.28 10.22 -18.31
C PHE A 164 8.88 10.27 -18.91
N ASN A 165 8.02 11.24 -18.49
CA ASN A 165 6.65 11.43 -18.97
C ASN A 165 5.74 10.20 -18.81
N GLN A 166 5.92 9.44 -17.73
CA GLN A 166 5.12 8.23 -17.47
C GLN A 166 3.97 8.47 -16.47
N ILE A 167 3.86 9.67 -15.86
CA ILE A 167 2.77 9.96 -14.92
C ILE A 167 1.49 10.27 -15.69
N GLU A 168 0.42 9.57 -15.31
CA GLU A 168 -0.96 9.92 -15.62
C GLU A 168 -1.56 10.56 -14.36
N PHE A 169 -1.68 11.89 -14.34
CA PHE A 169 -2.29 12.58 -13.22
C PHE A 169 -3.79 12.36 -13.20
N THR A 170 -4.30 11.98 -12.03
CA THR A 170 -5.72 11.81 -11.75
C THR A 170 -6.20 12.87 -10.75
N ASP A 171 -7.52 13.08 -10.69
CA ASP A 171 -8.16 14.03 -9.77
C ASP A 171 -9.45 13.43 -9.22
N GLY A 172 -9.50 13.26 -7.90
CA GLY A 172 -10.66 12.69 -7.23
C GLY A 172 -10.85 11.17 -7.44
N ASN A 173 -12.01 10.67 -7.03
CA ASN A 173 -12.41 9.29 -7.30
C ASN A 173 -12.68 9.11 -8.80
N PHE A 174 -12.25 7.97 -9.35
CA PHE A 174 -12.50 7.67 -10.75
C PHE A 174 -12.60 6.17 -11.00
N LYS A 175 -13.13 5.80 -12.16
CA LYS A 175 -13.10 4.42 -12.63
C LYS A 175 -11.98 4.24 -13.64
N LEU A 176 -11.08 3.31 -13.36
CA LEU A 176 -10.01 2.94 -14.30
C LEU A 176 -10.56 2.11 -15.46
N ASP A 177 -11.58 1.29 -15.15
CA ASP A 177 -12.43 0.56 -16.09
C ASP A 177 -13.78 0.17 -15.43
N ASN A 178 -14.49 -0.79 -16.00
CA ASN A 178 -15.81 -1.21 -15.50
C ASN A 178 -15.74 -1.99 -14.17
N GLU A 179 -14.59 -2.59 -13.84
CA GLU A 179 -14.38 -3.45 -12.68
C GLU A 179 -13.56 -2.76 -11.60
N ILE A 180 -12.74 -1.75 -11.98
CA ILE A 180 -11.80 -1.07 -11.08
C ILE A 180 -12.22 0.36 -10.82
N GLU A 181 -12.44 0.66 -9.55
CA GLU A 181 -12.72 1.99 -9.01
C GLU A 181 -11.59 2.44 -8.09
N ILE A 182 -11.22 3.71 -8.18
CA ILE A 182 -10.25 4.36 -7.31
C ILE A 182 -10.98 5.25 -6.34
N ILE A 183 -10.75 5.01 -5.05
CA ILE A 183 -11.39 5.69 -3.92
C ILE A 183 -10.33 6.47 -3.15
N LEU A 184 -10.62 7.70 -2.77
CA LEU A 184 -9.70 8.55 -2.02
C LEU A 184 -9.91 8.48 -0.51
N SER A 185 -8.80 8.65 0.20
CA SER A 185 -8.75 9.00 1.61
C SER A 185 -7.76 10.16 1.84
N SER A 186 -7.82 10.81 2.99
CA SER A 186 -6.93 11.94 3.31
C SER A 186 -6.51 11.98 4.78
N GLY A 187 -6.85 10.95 5.55
CA GLY A 187 -6.48 10.88 6.96
C GLY A 187 -5.00 10.61 7.16
N HIS A 188 -4.42 9.66 6.43
CA HIS A 188 -3.00 9.34 6.47
C HIS A 188 -2.16 10.42 5.80
N THR A 189 -2.42 10.69 4.53
CA THR A 189 -1.81 11.78 3.76
C THR A 189 -2.83 12.33 2.76
N PRO A 190 -2.76 13.62 2.36
CA PRO A 190 -3.73 14.20 1.44
C PRO A 190 -3.84 13.43 0.13
N SER A 191 -5.06 13.07 -0.24
CA SER A 191 -5.39 12.39 -1.50
C SER A 191 -4.67 11.07 -1.73
N GLN A 192 -4.46 10.28 -0.67
CA GLN A 192 -4.13 8.85 -0.82
C GLN A 192 -5.25 8.16 -1.59
N GLN A 193 -4.89 7.24 -2.49
CA GLN A 193 -5.85 6.52 -3.31
C GLN A 193 -5.81 5.01 -3.06
N HIS A 194 -6.97 4.38 -3.18
CA HIS A 194 -7.16 2.95 -2.94
C HIS A 194 -7.79 2.31 -4.16
N LEU A 195 -7.30 1.12 -4.53
CA LEU A 195 -7.94 0.33 -5.58
C LEU A 195 -9.05 -0.52 -4.97
N LYS A 196 -10.25 -0.44 -5.56
CA LYS A 196 -11.34 -1.39 -5.35
C LYS A 196 -11.64 -2.09 -6.66
N ILE A 197 -11.60 -3.42 -6.68
CA ILE A 197 -12.00 -4.22 -7.84
C ILE A 197 -13.19 -5.09 -7.48
N THR A 198 -14.20 -5.15 -8.37
CA THR A 198 -15.41 -5.95 -8.16
C THR A 198 -15.96 -6.50 -9.46
N ASP A 199 -16.51 -7.73 -9.38
CA ASP A 199 -17.32 -8.35 -10.45
C ASP A 199 -18.81 -8.40 -10.09
N GLY A 200 -19.21 -7.68 -9.03
CA GLY A 200 -20.58 -7.68 -8.49
C GLY A 200 -20.88 -8.82 -7.52
N LYS A 201 -19.95 -9.80 -7.34
CA LYS A 201 -20.05 -10.89 -6.36
C LYS A 201 -18.89 -10.87 -5.37
N ASN A 202 -17.69 -10.70 -5.88
CA ASN A 202 -16.47 -10.61 -5.10
C ASN A 202 -15.89 -9.22 -5.24
N THR A 203 -15.41 -8.68 -4.13
CA THR A 203 -14.78 -7.36 -4.09
C THR A 203 -13.48 -7.45 -3.31
N ILE A 204 -12.38 -6.90 -3.86
CA ILE A 204 -11.14 -6.65 -3.13
C ILE A 204 -10.99 -5.14 -2.96
N PHE A 205 -10.62 -4.74 -1.76
CA PHE A 205 -10.21 -3.38 -1.43
C PHE A 205 -8.75 -3.39 -0.96
N TYR A 206 -7.90 -2.68 -1.69
CA TYR A 206 -6.50 -2.46 -1.31
C TYR A 206 -6.44 -1.37 -0.24
N CYS A 207 -6.11 -1.77 0.99
CA CYS A 207 -6.24 -0.90 2.16
C CYS A 207 -5.20 0.23 2.20
N GLY A 208 -4.00 0.01 1.62
CA GLY A 208 -2.89 0.95 1.78
C GLY A 208 -2.73 1.36 3.25
N ASP A 209 -2.43 2.61 3.50
CA ASP A 209 -2.22 3.14 4.85
C ASP A 209 -3.47 3.69 5.54
N LEU A 210 -4.65 3.53 4.94
CA LEU A 210 -5.91 3.69 5.68
C LEU A 210 -6.08 2.60 6.75
N ILE A 211 -5.70 1.35 6.41
CA ILE A 211 -5.69 0.19 7.31
C ILE A 211 -4.42 -0.64 6.98
N PRO A 212 -3.24 -0.24 7.50
CA PRO A 212 -1.97 -0.81 7.05
C PRO A 212 -1.78 -2.30 7.37
N THR A 213 -2.39 -2.78 8.46
CA THR A 213 -2.39 -4.20 8.85
C THR A 213 -3.75 -4.63 9.37
N SER A 214 -4.00 -5.92 9.45
CA SER A 214 -5.23 -6.47 10.04
C SER A 214 -5.44 -6.06 11.51
N ALA A 215 -4.35 -5.78 12.24
CA ALA A 215 -4.42 -5.25 13.59
C ALA A 215 -5.02 -3.83 13.68
N HIS A 216 -5.04 -3.10 12.57
CA HIS A 216 -5.62 -1.76 12.47
C HIS A 216 -7.11 -1.75 12.09
N ILE A 217 -7.77 -2.90 11.97
CA ILE A 217 -9.21 -2.97 11.70
C ILE A 217 -10.03 -2.20 12.77
N PRO A 218 -9.81 -2.34 14.09
CA PRO A 218 -10.56 -1.56 15.09
C PRO A 218 -10.41 -0.05 14.87
N TYR A 219 -11.51 0.72 14.98
CA TYR A 219 -11.52 2.16 14.69
C TYR A 219 -10.45 2.98 15.40
N PRO A 220 -10.17 2.78 16.72
CA PRO A 220 -9.17 3.59 17.43
C PRO A 220 -7.72 3.26 17.06
N TYR A 221 -7.47 2.17 16.30
CA TYR A 221 -6.15 1.75 15.91
C TYR A 221 -5.76 2.50 14.64
N VAL A 222 -5.19 3.69 14.83
CA VAL A 222 -4.68 4.60 13.80
C VAL A 222 -3.23 4.95 14.11
N MET A 223 -2.49 5.37 13.10
CA MET A 223 -1.06 5.62 13.23
C MET A 223 -0.76 7.04 13.74
N SER A 224 0.36 7.21 14.46
CA SER A 224 0.95 8.54 14.68
C SER A 224 1.50 9.14 13.38
N TYR A 225 1.72 8.32 12.36
CA TYR A 225 2.09 8.77 11.02
C TYR A 225 0.94 9.46 10.30
N ASP A 226 -0.32 9.19 10.65
CA ASP A 226 -1.47 9.89 10.07
C ASP A 226 -1.37 11.40 10.29
N LEU A 227 -1.53 12.17 9.22
CA LEU A 227 -1.59 13.64 9.35
C LEU A 227 -2.86 14.08 10.05
N TYR A 228 -3.96 13.37 9.78
CA TYR A 228 -5.30 13.68 10.32
C TYR A 228 -5.95 12.41 10.87
N PRO A 229 -5.51 11.89 12.03
CA PRO A 229 -5.96 10.58 12.53
C PRO A 229 -7.48 10.53 12.81
N LEU A 230 -8.13 11.64 13.12
CA LEU A 230 -9.59 11.68 13.26
C LEU A 230 -10.29 11.51 11.90
N ILE A 231 -9.70 12.00 10.81
CA ILE A 231 -10.21 11.76 9.46
C ILE A 231 -10.04 10.29 9.09
N THR A 232 -8.89 9.67 9.39
CA THR A 232 -8.66 8.23 9.21
C THR A 232 -9.77 7.40 9.89
N ILE A 233 -10.16 7.76 11.13
CA ILE A 233 -11.26 7.09 11.85
C ILE A 233 -12.58 7.23 11.09
N GLU A 234 -12.94 8.42 10.63
CA GLU A 234 -14.19 8.64 9.88
C GLU A 234 -14.20 7.93 8.52
N GLU A 235 -13.06 7.84 7.86
CA GLU A 235 -12.90 7.07 6.61
C GLU A 235 -13.07 5.56 6.86
N LYS A 236 -12.47 5.02 7.92
CA LYS A 236 -12.67 3.63 8.35
C LYS A 236 -14.13 3.33 8.68
N LYS A 237 -14.85 4.27 9.31
CA LYS A 237 -16.28 4.15 9.59
C LYS A 237 -17.16 4.13 8.35
N LYS A 238 -16.67 4.59 7.20
CA LYS A 238 -17.37 4.48 5.91
C LYS A 238 -17.03 3.15 5.24
N ILE A 239 -15.76 2.79 5.20
CA ILE A 239 -15.27 1.62 4.45
C ILE A 239 -15.60 0.30 5.15
N LEU A 240 -15.36 0.17 6.46
CA LEU A 240 -15.53 -1.12 7.15
C LEU A 240 -16.97 -1.63 7.21
N PRO A 241 -18.01 -0.80 7.47
CA PRO A 241 -19.38 -1.27 7.38
C PRO A 241 -19.76 -1.76 5.99
N GLN A 242 -19.35 -1.05 4.92
CA GLN A 242 -19.61 -1.48 3.56
C GLN A 242 -18.84 -2.76 3.23
N ALA A 243 -17.58 -2.88 3.67
CA ALA A 243 -16.79 -4.10 3.51
C ALA A 243 -17.44 -5.32 4.20
N PHE A 244 -18.05 -5.11 5.36
CA PHE A 244 -18.82 -6.15 6.07
C PHE A 244 -20.10 -6.54 5.34
N GLU A 245 -20.94 -5.56 4.98
CA GLU A 245 -22.23 -5.78 4.31
C GLU A 245 -22.07 -6.46 2.95
N GLU A 246 -21.06 -6.08 2.18
CA GLU A 246 -20.79 -6.61 0.84
C GLU A 246 -19.73 -7.74 0.86
N ASN A 247 -19.26 -8.19 2.05
CA ASN A 247 -18.26 -9.24 2.24
C ASN A 247 -16.98 -9.01 1.42
N TRP A 248 -16.41 -7.80 1.50
CA TRP A 248 -15.17 -7.48 0.80
C TRP A 248 -13.97 -8.21 1.37
N ILE A 249 -13.00 -8.51 0.50
CA ILE A 249 -11.66 -8.94 0.86
C ILE A 249 -10.82 -7.67 1.04
N LEU A 250 -10.40 -7.41 2.28
CA LEU A 250 -9.46 -6.36 2.63
C LEU A 250 -8.04 -6.88 2.39
N PHE A 251 -7.27 -6.23 1.52
CA PHE A 251 -5.90 -6.60 1.21
C PHE A 251 -4.93 -5.62 1.88
N PHE A 252 -3.92 -6.15 2.59
CA PHE A 252 -2.97 -5.36 3.39
C PHE A 252 -1.57 -5.40 2.79
N GLU A 253 -1.00 -4.23 2.59
CA GLU A 253 0.39 -4.10 2.16
C GLU A 253 1.36 -4.46 3.29
N HIS A 254 1.10 -3.97 4.49
CA HIS A 254 2.06 -3.98 5.59
C HIS A 254 1.85 -5.09 6.62
N ASP A 255 0.80 -5.88 6.53
CA ASP A 255 0.62 -6.97 7.49
C ASP A 255 1.68 -8.07 7.30
N PRO A 256 2.54 -8.35 8.30
CA PRO A 256 3.59 -9.34 8.15
C PRO A 256 3.08 -10.79 8.22
N PHE A 257 1.86 -10.99 8.74
CA PHE A 257 1.31 -12.31 9.06
C PHE A 257 0.19 -12.74 8.13
N THR A 258 -0.60 -11.81 7.61
CA THR A 258 -1.71 -12.12 6.70
C THR A 258 -1.82 -11.10 5.56
N SER A 259 -2.05 -11.61 4.37
CA SER A 259 -2.16 -10.78 3.16
C SER A 259 -3.53 -10.14 3.03
N SER A 260 -4.57 -10.85 3.44
CA SER A 260 -5.95 -10.47 3.17
C SER A 260 -6.93 -11.12 4.14
N VAL A 261 -8.02 -10.42 4.43
CA VAL A 261 -9.08 -10.92 5.30
C VAL A 261 -10.47 -10.56 4.78
N THR A 262 -11.48 -11.32 5.19
CA THR A 262 -12.86 -10.82 5.32
C THR A 262 -13.13 -10.50 6.78
N ILE A 263 -14.15 -9.68 7.05
CA ILE A 263 -14.51 -9.25 8.39
C ILE A 263 -15.91 -9.70 8.79
N ALA A 264 -16.13 -9.82 10.11
CA ALA A 264 -17.41 -10.09 10.73
C ALA A 264 -17.70 -9.04 11.79
N GLU A 265 -18.96 -8.90 12.17
CA GLU A 265 -19.35 -8.09 13.30
C GLU A 265 -18.88 -8.73 14.61
N GLY A 266 -18.14 -7.99 15.42
CA GLY A 266 -17.61 -8.38 16.70
C GLY A 266 -18.18 -7.56 17.86
N LYS A 267 -17.81 -7.90 19.09
CA LYS A 267 -18.32 -7.22 20.30
C LYS A 267 -17.95 -5.73 20.39
N LYS A 268 -16.90 -5.29 19.71
CA LYS A 268 -16.36 -3.91 19.79
C LYS A 268 -16.09 -3.31 18.40
N GLY A 269 -16.92 -3.63 17.42
CA GLY A 269 -16.74 -3.26 16.03
C GLY A 269 -16.50 -4.48 15.16
N PHE A 270 -15.60 -4.39 14.19
CA PHE A 270 -15.31 -5.51 13.29
C PHE A 270 -14.14 -6.36 13.77
N GLU A 271 -14.19 -7.65 13.47
CA GLU A 271 -13.15 -8.65 13.74
C GLU A 271 -12.90 -9.50 12.48
N ILE A 272 -11.74 -10.14 12.43
CA ILE A 272 -11.36 -10.98 11.28
C ILE A 272 -12.26 -12.24 11.25
N LYS A 273 -12.83 -12.52 10.06
CA LYS A 273 -13.63 -13.74 9.79
C LYS A 273 -12.77 -14.81 9.12
N GLU A 274 -12.14 -14.48 8.00
CA GLU A 274 -11.29 -15.38 7.22
C GLU A 274 -9.96 -14.70 6.92
N LYS A 275 -8.87 -15.49 6.74
CA LYS A 275 -7.53 -14.99 6.48
C LYS A 275 -6.93 -15.59 5.21
N ASP A 276 -5.94 -14.88 4.65
CA ASP A 276 -5.07 -15.32 3.56
C ASP A 276 -5.83 -15.84 2.33
N ILE A 277 -6.92 -15.13 1.99
CA ILE A 277 -7.77 -15.41 0.84
C ILE A 277 -6.98 -15.23 -0.47
N ILE A 278 -6.03 -14.29 -0.46
CA ILE A 278 -5.04 -14.06 -1.53
C ILE A 278 -3.66 -14.35 -0.93
N PRO A 279 -3.14 -15.59 -1.03
CA PRO A 279 -1.85 -15.94 -0.41
C PRO A 279 -0.66 -15.29 -1.11
N ASP A 280 0.44 -15.09 -0.34
CA ASP A 280 1.74 -14.62 -0.85
C ASP A 280 2.39 -15.61 -1.83
#